data_694c0c4675e0b61329fc4a86ff75f595
#
_entry.id   694c0c4675e0b61329fc4a86ff75f595
#
_cell.length_a   1.000
_cell.length_b   1.000
_cell.length_c   1.000
_cell.angle_alpha   90.00
_cell.angle_beta   90.00
_cell.angle_gamma   90.00
#
_symmetry.space_group_name_H-M   'P 1'
#
loop_
_entity.id
_entity.type
_entity.pdbx_description
1 polymer ?
#
loop_
_entity_poly.entity_id
_entity_poly.type
_entity_poly.pdbx_seq_one_letter_code
_entity_poly.pdbx_strand_id
1 'polypeptide(L)'
;MNVIDHVRDMAAAGLHSNVRILSSLLLTMSNNNPELFSPAQKYQLLVYHADAIFHDKEYRNAACKYSMALQQKKVLGKTSKVRTSTSGAAANMQAQSLPSEIEVKYKIAECYTILKLDKDAIAVLEGIPSRQRTPKINMMLANLYKKAGQERSAVTSYKEVLRQCPLALDAIIGLLSLSVKGAEVASMTMDVIQSIPNLDWLSVWVKAYAFIHAGDNQRAINTICSLEKKSLLRDNVDLLVSLADVYFRASDTKNAILKFEQAQMLDPYLIKGMDVYGYLMAREGHLEDVEVLGGRLFNISDQHAEPWVISGCHSFYSKRYSRALYLGAKAIQLNSNSVQALLLKGAALRNMGRVQEAIIHFREAMRLAPCRLDCYEGLIDCYLASNGIREAMGMANNIYKTLGANAQTLTILATVCLEDPVTQEKAKTLLDKALAQRPDYTKAVVKMAELLSREQKYEEGITLLRSALADQSDCVLHRMLGDFLVAINDYQEAMDQYSIALSLDPNDQKSLEGMQKMEKEESPTDATVELDGDDMEGSGEDGDLEGSDSEAAQWADQEQWFGIPSH
;
A
#
# COMPACT_ATOMS: atom_id res chain seq x y z
N MET A 1 -13.48 52.55 3.70
CA MET A 1 -13.01 51.15 3.61
C MET A 1 -13.04 50.59 5.02
N ASN A 2 -13.73 49.49 5.24
CA ASN A 2 -13.88 48.91 6.61
C ASN A 2 -12.61 48.08 6.90
N VAL A 3 -12.15 48.02 8.16
CA VAL A 3 -10.99 47.23 8.56
C VAL A 3 -11.11 45.75 8.10
N ILE A 4 -12.34 45.24 8.04
CA ILE A 4 -12.61 43.86 7.58
C ILE A 4 -12.34 43.70 6.08
N ASP A 5 -12.55 44.75 5.28
CA ASP A 5 -12.21 44.72 3.84
C ASP A 5 -10.71 44.57 3.65
N HIS A 6 -9.90 45.23 4.48
CA HIS A 6 -8.43 45.06 4.47
C HIS A 6 -8.02 43.64 4.89
N VAL A 7 -8.69 43.04 5.92
CA VAL A 7 -8.43 41.64 6.31
C VAL A 7 -8.77 40.70 5.17
N ARG A 8 -9.89 40.93 4.47
CA ARG A 8 -10.28 40.13 3.29
C ARG A 8 -9.25 40.27 2.16
N ASP A 9 -8.84 41.48 1.88
CA ASP A 9 -7.90 41.74 0.78
C ASP A 9 -6.50 41.15 1.08
N MET A 10 -6.05 41.21 2.35
CA MET A 10 -4.83 40.50 2.79
C MET A 10 -4.99 38.97 2.71
N ALA A 11 -6.16 38.45 3.07
CA ALA A 11 -6.42 37.01 2.95
C ALA A 11 -6.41 36.57 1.48
N ALA A 12 -7.01 37.37 0.59
CA ALA A 12 -6.99 37.12 -0.86
C ALA A 12 -5.57 37.25 -1.46
N ALA A 13 -4.74 38.10 -0.89
CA ALA A 13 -3.33 38.24 -1.26
C ALA A 13 -2.41 37.16 -0.69
N GLY A 14 -2.94 36.21 0.10
CA GLY A 14 -2.17 35.11 0.69
C GLY A 14 -1.31 35.48 1.90
N LEU A 15 -1.52 36.66 2.49
CA LEU A 15 -0.76 37.17 3.64
C LEU A 15 -1.29 36.58 4.97
N HIS A 16 -1.31 35.24 5.08
CA HIS A 16 -1.97 34.50 6.17
C HIS A 16 -1.43 34.88 7.55
N SER A 17 -0.11 35.04 7.71
CA SER A 17 0.52 35.44 8.98
C SER A 17 0.05 36.82 9.44
N ASN A 18 -0.06 37.78 8.53
CA ASN A 18 -0.56 39.13 8.85
C ASN A 18 -2.06 39.11 9.20
N VAL A 19 -2.84 38.33 8.45
CA VAL A 19 -4.27 38.10 8.74
C VAL A 19 -4.43 37.49 10.14
N ARG A 20 -3.62 36.53 10.54
CA ARG A 20 -3.67 35.88 11.86
C ARG A 20 -3.45 36.93 12.98
N ILE A 21 -2.42 37.74 12.88
CA ILE A 21 -2.10 38.75 13.88
C ILE A 21 -3.21 39.80 13.99
N LEU A 22 -3.58 40.40 12.87
CA LEU A 22 -4.56 41.48 12.86
C LEU A 22 -5.95 40.98 13.31
N SER A 23 -6.39 39.82 12.80
CA SER A 23 -7.68 39.27 13.18
C SER A 23 -7.74 38.88 14.66
N SER A 24 -6.64 38.41 15.25
CA SER A 24 -6.54 38.13 16.69
C SER A 24 -6.75 39.39 17.52
N LEU A 25 -6.09 40.51 17.17
CA LEU A 25 -6.26 41.78 17.85
C LEU A 25 -7.70 42.31 17.73
N LEU A 26 -8.26 42.27 16.53
CA LEU A 26 -9.65 42.71 16.27
C LEU A 26 -10.67 41.87 17.00
N LEU A 27 -10.48 40.54 17.12
CA LEU A 27 -11.34 39.64 17.88
C LEU A 27 -11.28 39.97 19.39
N THR A 28 -10.09 40.28 19.91
CA THR A 28 -9.94 40.72 21.30
C THR A 28 -10.66 42.04 21.56
N MET A 29 -10.52 43.03 20.67
CA MET A 29 -11.28 44.27 20.73
C MET A 29 -12.80 44.03 20.68
N SER A 30 -13.26 43.14 19.82
CA SER A 30 -14.68 42.76 19.71
C SER A 30 -15.23 42.07 20.96
N ASN A 31 -14.41 41.38 21.72
CA ASN A 31 -14.83 40.75 22.96
C ASN A 31 -14.90 41.75 24.11
N ASN A 32 -14.00 42.73 24.15
CA ASN A 32 -13.98 43.79 25.15
C ASN A 32 -15.04 44.85 24.89
N ASN A 33 -15.37 45.12 23.62
CA ASN A 33 -16.42 46.04 23.23
C ASN A 33 -17.31 45.39 22.15
N PRO A 34 -18.43 44.76 22.54
CA PRO A 34 -19.31 44.02 21.62
C PRO A 34 -20.01 44.89 20.56
N GLU A 35 -20.08 46.22 20.75
CA GLU A 35 -20.70 47.14 19.82
C GLU A 35 -19.82 47.51 18.63
N LEU A 36 -18.50 47.27 18.71
CA LEU A 36 -17.53 47.64 17.68
C LEU A 36 -17.77 46.97 16.33
N PHE A 37 -18.22 45.71 16.36
CA PHE A 37 -18.44 44.92 15.15
C PHE A 37 -19.84 44.31 15.17
N SER A 38 -20.51 44.34 14.03
CA SER A 38 -21.75 43.63 13.85
C SER A 38 -21.52 42.10 13.95
N PRO A 39 -22.52 41.31 14.34
CA PRO A 39 -22.40 39.87 14.39
C PRO A 39 -21.96 39.21 13.07
N ALA A 40 -22.34 39.85 11.91
CA ALA A 40 -21.92 39.42 10.58
C ALA A 40 -20.42 39.64 10.36
N GLN A 41 -19.92 40.80 10.79
CA GLN A 41 -18.50 41.14 10.73
C GLN A 41 -17.66 40.24 11.63
N LYS A 42 -18.15 39.96 12.84
CA LYS A 42 -17.48 39.02 13.76
C LYS A 42 -17.42 37.61 13.18
N TYR A 43 -18.47 37.15 12.49
CA TYR A 43 -18.47 35.88 11.77
C TYR A 43 -17.38 35.85 10.67
N GLN A 44 -17.31 36.89 9.81
CA GLN A 44 -16.29 37.00 8.76
C GLN A 44 -14.88 36.97 9.35
N LEU A 45 -14.65 37.77 10.40
CA LEU A 45 -13.36 37.87 11.05
C LEU A 45 -12.90 36.53 11.64
N LEU A 46 -13.82 35.78 12.29
CA LEU A 46 -13.55 34.44 12.79
C LEU A 46 -13.19 33.46 11.68
N VAL A 47 -13.85 33.55 10.52
CA VAL A 47 -13.54 32.66 9.39
C VAL A 47 -12.14 32.98 8.82
N TYR A 48 -11.80 34.23 8.58
CA TYR A 48 -10.47 34.62 8.08
C TYR A 48 -9.36 34.27 9.08
N HIS A 49 -9.62 34.45 10.38
CA HIS A 49 -8.71 34.03 11.44
C HIS A 49 -8.47 32.53 11.43
N ALA A 50 -9.54 31.73 11.29
CA ALA A 50 -9.45 30.28 11.20
C ALA A 50 -8.75 29.82 9.92
N ASP A 51 -8.95 30.51 8.79
CA ASP A 51 -8.25 30.24 7.54
C ASP A 51 -6.74 30.46 7.70
N ALA A 52 -6.33 31.54 8.36
CA ALA A 52 -4.93 31.81 8.62
C ALA A 52 -4.28 30.73 9.51
N ILE A 53 -4.97 30.32 10.57
CA ILE A 53 -4.52 29.22 11.47
C ILE A 53 -4.45 27.88 10.71
N PHE A 54 -5.38 27.64 9.79
CA PHE A 54 -5.35 26.43 8.95
C PHE A 54 -4.09 26.38 8.07
N HIS A 55 -3.71 27.50 7.48
CA HIS A 55 -2.47 27.61 6.69
C HIS A 55 -1.21 27.43 7.53
N ASP A 56 -1.25 27.81 8.81
CA ASP A 56 -0.18 27.55 9.79
C ASP A 56 -0.15 26.08 10.26
N LYS A 57 -1.00 25.21 9.70
CA LYS A 57 -1.13 23.76 10.03
C LYS A 57 -1.61 23.46 11.45
N GLU A 58 -2.14 24.45 12.18
CA GLU A 58 -2.76 24.26 13.50
C GLU A 58 -4.22 23.79 13.37
N TYR A 59 -4.44 22.60 12.83
CA TYR A 59 -5.77 22.12 12.42
C TYR A 59 -6.79 22.01 13.55
N ARG A 60 -6.36 21.63 14.79
CA ARG A 60 -7.28 21.59 15.94
C ARG A 60 -7.79 22.98 16.32
N ASN A 61 -6.90 23.96 16.35
CA ASN A 61 -7.24 25.33 16.67
C ASN A 61 -8.13 25.94 15.57
N ALA A 62 -7.79 25.69 14.29
CA ALA A 62 -8.60 26.11 13.16
C ALA A 62 -10.03 25.55 13.24
N ALA A 63 -10.21 24.26 13.49
CA ALA A 63 -11.52 23.61 13.64
C ALA A 63 -12.35 24.23 14.77
N CYS A 64 -11.70 24.56 15.91
CA CYS A 64 -12.35 25.25 17.02
C CYS A 64 -12.83 26.65 16.61
N LYS A 65 -12.00 27.45 15.93
CA LYS A 65 -12.36 28.80 15.47
C LYS A 65 -13.45 28.78 14.42
N TYR A 66 -13.42 27.85 13.47
CA TYR A 66 -14.53 27.65 12.51
C TYR A 66 -15.83 27.27 13.22
N SER A 67 -15.78 26.41 14.25
CA SER A 67 -16.96 26.04 15.03
C SER A 67 -17.55 27.23 15.79
N MET A 68 -16.68 28.10 16.37
CA MET A 68 -17.10 29.36 16.99
C MET A 68 -17.77 30.29 15.95
N ALA A 69 -17.23 30.38 14.74
CA ALA A 69 -17.83 31.15 13.65
C ALA A 69 -19.25 30.64 13.33
N LEU A 70 -19.45 29.32 13.21
CA LEU A 70 -20.79 28.74 12.96
C LEU A 70 -21.78 29.01 14.10
N GLN A 71 -21.32 29.04 15.36
CA GLN A 71 -22.16 29.45 16.49
C GLN A 71 -22.63 30.90 16.37
N GLN A 72 -21.73 31.81 16.00
CA GLN A 72 -22.09 33.23 15.75
C GLN A 72 -23.09 33.36 14.62
N LYS A 73 -22.98 32.57 13.56
CA LYS A 73 -23.93 32.58 12.43
C LYS A 73 -25.32 32.09 12.83
N LYS A 74 -25.43 31.11 13.75
CA LYS A 74 -26.73 30.68 14.31
C LYS A 74 -27.42 31.76 15.13
N VAL A 75 -26.65 32.60 15.83
CA VAL A 75 -27.17 33.76 16.54
C VAL A 75 -27.73 34.79 15.55
N LEU A 76 -27.00 35.05 14.45
CA LEU A 76 -27.50 35.92 13.35
C LEU A 76 -28.84 35.48 12.78
N GLY A 77 -29.01 34.16 12.54
CA GLY A 77 -30.23 33.61 12.00
C GLY A 77 -31.44 33.72 12.94
N LYS A 78 -31.21 33.78 14.25
CA LYS A 78 -32.27 34.01 15.26
C LYS A 78 -32.67 35.49 15.34
N THR A 79 -31.71 36.40 15.25
CA THR A 79 -31.98 37.86 15.31
C THR A 79 -32.59 38.40 14.01
N SER A 80 -32.29 37.80 12.84
CA SER A 80 -32.92 38.24 11.57
C SER A 80 -34.38 37.84 11.43
N LYS A 81 -34.82 36.75 12.06
CA LYS A 81 -36.24 36.35 12.09
C LYS A 81 -37.15 37.32 12.88
N VAL A 82 -36.57 38.15 13.73
CA VAL A 82 -37.30 39.13 14.55
C VAL A 82 -37.43 40.50 13.82
N ARG A 83 -36.64 40.75 12.75
CA ARG A 83 -36.56 42.04 12.05
C ARG A 83 -37.02 42.02 10.57
N THR A 84 -38.00 41.23 10.21
CA THR A 84 -38.56 41.26 8.85
C THR A 84 -39.64 42.31 8.72
N SER A 85 -39.26 43.58 8.70
CA SER A 85 -39.98 44.63 8.01
C SER A 85 -39.05 45.86 7.85
N THR A 86 -38.72 46.19 6.62
CA THR A 86 -37.97 47.36 6.13
C THR A 86 -36.48 47.15 5.86
N SER A 87 -36.16 47.22 4.60
CA SER A 87 -34.87 47.47 3.88
C SER A 87 -34.31 46.28 3.06
N GLY A 88 -34.86 46.12 1.85
CA GLY A 88 -34.59 44.95 1.00
C GLY A 88 -33.32 45.00 0.09
N ALA A 89 -32.67 46.12 -0.14
CA ALA A 89 -31.60 46.20 -1.12
C ALA A 89 -30.18 46.17 -0.52
N ALA A 90 -29.93 46.85 0.58
CA ALA A 90 -28.61 46.88 1.23
C ALA A 90 -28.32 45.60 2.00
N ALA A 91 -29.34 44.89 2.52
CA ALA A 91 -29.19 43.60 3.17
C ALA A 91 -28.78 42.47 2.19
N ASN A 92 -29.23 42.53 0.93
CA ASN A 92 -28.87 41.56 -0.10
C ASN A 92 -27.42 41.69 -0.59
N MET A 93 -26.88 42.92 -0.69
CA MET A 93 -25.46 43.12 -1.06
C MET A 93 -24.50 42.66 0.05
N GLN A 94 -24.86 42.84 1.32
CA GLN A 94 -24.04 42.36 2.45
C GLN A 94 -24.14 40.83 2.63
N ALA A 95 -25.23 40.20 2.26
CA ALA A 95 -25.41 38.76 2.32
C ALA A 95 -24.52 38.02 1.28
N GLN A 96 -24.21 38.64 0.15
CA GLN A 96 -23.36 38.07 -0.91
C GLN A 96 -21.87 38.10 -0.55
N SER A 97 -21.42 38.87 0.43
CA SER A 97 -20.03 38.97 0.86
C SER A 97 -19.65 38.03 2.03
N LEU A 98 -20.62 37.36 2.63
CA LEU A 98 -20.38 36.50 3.79
C LEU A 98 -19.92 35.09 3.35
N PRO A 99 -18.88 34.51 4.01
CA PRO A 99 -18.47 33.14 3.76
C PRO A 99 -19.64 32.16 3.91
N SER A 100 -19.72 31.18 3.00
CA SER A 100 -20.81 30.18 3.02
C SER A 100 -20.69 29.29 4.25
N GLU A 101 -21.82 29.01 4.92
CA GLU A 101 -21.85 28.04 6.03
C GLU A 101 -21.39 26.65 5.60
N ILE A 102 -21.75 26.27 4.38
CA ILE A 102 -21.40 24.99 3.79
C ILE A 102 -19.89 24.86 3.62
N GLU A 103 -19.25 25.94 3.16
CA GLU A 103 -17.81 25.99 2.98
C GLU A 103 -17.06 25.93 4.32
N VAL A 104 -17.54 26.62 5.34
CA VAL A 104 -16.96 26.57 6.68
C VAL A 104 -17.10 25.16 7.27
N LYS A 105 -18.26 24.49 7.12
CA LYS A 105 -18.42 23.09 7.54
C LYS A 105 -17.48 22.16 6.79
N TYR A 106 -17.27 22.39 5.50
CA TYR A 106 -16.30 21.63 4.72
C TYR A 106 -14.88 21.78 5.28
N LYS A 107 -14.43 23.01 5.56
CA LYS A 107 -13.11 23.29 6.16
C LYS A 107 -12.93 22.62 7.54
N ILE A 108 -13.99 22.59 8.37
CA ILE A 108 -13.96 21.84 9.64
C ILE A 108 -13.72 20.35 9.39
N ALA A 109 -14.45 19.77 8.45
CA ALA A 109 -14.29 18.37 8.10
C ALA A 109 -12.90 18.07 7.52
N GLU A 110 -12.34 18.99 6.73
CA GLU A 110 -10.98 18.91 6.21
C GLU A 110 -9.95 18.89 7.37
N CYS A 111 -10.09 19.78 8.37
CA CYS A 111 -9.27 19.76 9.58
C CYS A 111 -9.36 18.41 10.30
N TYR A 112 -10.57 17.87 10.50
CA TYR A 112 -10.76 16.59 11.18
C TYR A 112 -10.19 15.41 10.37
N THR A 113 -10.29 15.45 9.04
CA THR A 113 -9.70 14.43 8.18
C THR A 113 -8.17 14.39 8.29
N ILE A 114 -7.53 15.56 8.32
CA ILE A 114 -6.08 15.68 8.52
C ILE A 114 -5.67 15.17 9.91
N LEU A 115 -6.49 15.44 10.93
CA LEU A 115 -6.29 14.95 12.30
C LEU A 115 -6.65 13.46 12.49
N LYS A 116 -7.07 12.76 11.42
CA LYS A 116 -7.53 11.35 11.45
C LYS A 116 -8.75 11.11 12.35
N LEU A 117 -9.59 12.14 12.54
CA LEU A 117 -10.85 12.09 13.28
C LEU A 117 -12.02 11.90 12.29
N ASP A 118 -12.00 10.77 11.57
CA ASP A 118 -12.92 10.50 10.46
C ASP A 118 -14.40 10.52 10.88
N LYS A 119 -14.72 10.06 12.11
CA LYS A 119 -16.10 10.05 12.62
C LYS A 119 -16.67 11.45 12.79
N ASP A 120 -15.85 12.37 13.33
CA ASP A 120 -16.28 13.75 13.55
C ASP A 120 -16.40 14.50 12.22
N ALA A 121 -15.50 14.21 11.26
CA ALA A 121 -15.60 14.74 9.91
C ALA A 121 -16.91 14.32 9.21
N ILE A 122 -17.27 13.04 9.29
CA ILE A 122 -18.55 12.52 8.76
C ILE A 122 -19.73 13.24 9.38
N ALA A 123 -19.77 13.34 10.72
CA ALA A 123 -20.90 13.97 11.43
C ALA A 123 -21.11 15.44 11.02
N VAL A 124 -20.01 16.19 10.82
CA VAL A 124 -20.08 17.59 10.36
C VAL A 124 -20.64 17.68 8.93
N LEU A 125 -20.18 16.80 8.02
CA LEU A 125 -20.63 16.81 6.62
C LEU A 125 -22.05 16.29 6.44
N GLU A 126 -22.47 15.30 7.23
CA GLU A 126 -23.86 14.81 7.27
C GLU A 126 -24.84 15.91 7.71
N GLY A 127 -24.40 16.81 8.59
CA GLY A 127 -25.14 17.99 8.98
C GLY A 127 -25.41 19.01 7.86
N ILE A 128 -24.93 18.74 6.62
CA ILE A 128 -25.25 19.53 5.42
C ILE A 128 -26.38 18.81 4.65
N PRO A 129 -27.51 19.47 4.37
CA PRO A 129 -28.60 18.87 3.59
C PRO A 129 -28.11 18.35 2.23
N SER A 130 -28.55 17.19 1.80
CA SER A 130 -28.08 16.53 0.57
C SER A 130 -28.22 17.41 -0.68
N ARG A 131 -29.27 18.20 -0.78
CA ARG A 131 -29.52 19.13 -1.89
C ARG A 131 -28.51 20.29 -1.98
N GLN A 132 -27.80 20.57 -0.89
CA GLN A 132 -26.83 21.68 -0.80
C GLN A 132 -25.38 21.17 -0.84
N ARG A 133 -25.18 19.85 -0.90
CA ARG A 133 -23.85 19.26 -0.98
C ARG A 133 -23.26 19.46 -2.37
N THR A 134 -22.08 20.06 -2.40
CA THR A 134 -21.30 20.21 -3.64
C THR A 134 -20.59 18.90 -3.99
N PRO A 135 -20.13 18.71 -5.26
CA PRO A 135 -19.33 17.52 -5.64
C PRO A 135 -18.13 17.29 -4.72
N LYS A 136 -17.46 18.36 -4.28
CA LYS A 136 -16.31 18.31 -3.37
C LYS A 136 -16.69 17.69 -2.02
N ILE A 137 -17.84 18.07 -1.46
CA ILE A 137 -18.36 17.53 -0.20
C ILE A 137 -18.75 16.06 -0.35
N ASN A 138 -19.47 15.73 -1.43
CA ASN A 138 -19.89 14.35 -1.68
C ASN A 138 -18.68 13.43 -1.92
N MET A 139 -17.61 13.93 -2.58
CA MET A 139 -16.37 13.19 -2.77
C MET A 139 -15.65 12.91 -1.45
N MET A 140 -15.54 13.91 -0.58
CA MET A 140 -14.96 13.74 0.76
C MET A 140 -15.77 12.75 1.61
N LEU A 141 -17.11 12.90 1.63
CA LEU A 141 -18.01 11.96 2.32
C LEU A 141 -17.85 10.53 1.79
N ALA A 142 -17.80 10.34 0.48
CA ALA A 142 -17.64 9.04 -0.14
C ALA A 142 -16.33 8.36 0.29
N ASN A 143 -15.22 9.12 0.30
CA ASN A 143 -13.93 8.63 0.75
C ASN A 143 -13.93 8.27 2.24
N LEU A 144 -14.56 9.09 3.09
CA LEU A 144 -14.68 8.84 4.52
C LEU A 144 -15.56 7.62 4.82
N TYR A 145 -16.72 7.49 4.14
CA TYR A 145 -17.60 6.32 4.26
C TYR A 145 -16.91 5.04 3.82
N LYS A 146 -16.12 5.10 2.72
CA LYS A 146 -15.30 3.97 2.27
C LYS A 146 -14.30 3.54 3.35
N LYS A 147 -13.58 4.48 3.98
CA LYS A 147 -12.67 4.21 5.10
C LYS A 147 -13.41 3.62 6.31
N ALA A 148 -14.61 4.11 6.59
CA ALA A 148 -15.44 3.63 7.72
C ALA A 148 -16.15 2.29 7.43
N GLY A 149 -16.01 1.71 6.23
CA GLY A 149 -16.68 0.46 5.84
C GLY A 149 -18.18 0.62 5.54
N GLN A 150 -18.69 1.85 5.38
CA GLN A 150 -20.09 2.14 5.05
C GLN A 150 -20.30 2.16 3.53
N GLU A 151 -20.23 1.00 2.90
CA GLU A 151 -20.23 0.85 1.44
C GLU A 151 -21.45 1.48 0.75
N ARG A 152 -22.66 1.26 1.27
CA ARG A 152 -23.89 1.78 0.66
C ARG A 152 -23.91 3.30 0.62
N SER A 153 -23.51 3.95 1.72
CA SER A 153 -23.43 5.41 1.80
C SER A 153 -22.35 5.97 0.88
N ALA A 154 -21.21 5.28 0.80
CA ALA A 154 -20.11 5.62 -0.10
C ALA A 154 -20.56 5.57 -1.57
N VAL A 155 -21.21 4.47 -1.99
CA VAL A 155 -21.74 4.31 -3.36
C VAL A 155 -22.72 5.42 -3.71
N THR A 156 -23.63 5.75 -2.81
CA THR A 156 -24.61 6.83 -3.03
C THR A 156 -23.92 8.18 -3.22
N SER A 157 -22.92 8.48 -2.39
CA SER A 157 -22.18 9.75 -2.46
C SER A 157 -21.32 9.84 -3.74
N TYR A 158 -20.65 8.77 -4.16
CA TYR A 158 -19.91 8.76 -5.45
C TYR A 158 -20.85 8.91 -6.65
N LYS A 159 -22.02 8.25 -6.65
CA LYS A 159 -23.02 8.41 -7.72
C LYS A 159 -23.50 9.85 -7.83
N GLU A 160 -23.67 10.53 -6.70
CA GLU A 160 -24.08 11.94 -6.70
C GLU A 160 -22.96 12.86 -7.24
N VAL A 161 -21.67 12.52 -6.99
CA VAL A 161 -20.53 13.21 -7.63
C VAL A 161 -20.61 13.05 -9.14
N LEU A 162 -20.77 11.82 -9.66
CA LEU A 162 -20.83 11.56 -11.10
C LEU A 162 -22.04 12.21 -11.78
N ARG A 163 -23.17 12.36 -11.08
CA ARG A 163 -24.33 13.06 -11.62
C ARG A 163 -24.04 14.53 -11.90
N GLN A 164 -23.22 15.18 -11.05
CA GLN A 164 -22.84 16.59 -11.19
C GLN A 164 -21.58 16.78 -12.02
N CYS A 165 -20.62 15.85 -11.90
CA CYS A 165 -19.33 15.87 -12.58
C CYS A 165 -19.03 14.47 -13.20
N PRO A 166 -19.56 14.15 -14.39
CA PRO A 166 -19.43 12.83 -15.01
C PRO A 166 -17.98 12.40 -15.31
N LEU A 167 -17.05 13.33 -15.42
CA LEU A 167 -15.61 13.08 -15.66
C LEU A 167 -14.78 13.00 -14.38
N ALA A 168 -15.40 12.85 -13.21
CA ALA A 168 -14.69 12.66 -11.95
C ALA A 168 -14.11 11.22 -11.87
N LEU A 169 -12.93 10.98 -12.44
CA LEU A 169 -12.31 9.66 -12.55
C LEU A 169 -12.08 8.99 -11.19
N ASP A 170 -11.74 9.76 -10.15
CA ASP A 170 -11.60 9.24 -8.79
C ASP A 170 -12.91 8.66 -8.23
N ALA A 171 -14.06 9.27 -8.59
CA ALA A 171 -15.37 8.73 -8.20
C ALA A 171 -15.68 7.43 -8.96
N ILE A 172 -15.28 7.32 -10.22
CA ILE A 172 -15.38 6.08 -11.02
C ILE A 172 -14.57 4.96 -10.37
N ILE A 173 -13.28 5.22 -10.06
CA ILE A 173 -12.42 4.25 -9.36
C ILE A 173 -13.00 3.89 -7.99
N GLY A 174 -13.53 4.88 -7.26
CA GLY A 174 -14.19 4.68 -5.97
C GLY A 174 -15.37 3.69 -6.07
N LEU A 175 -16.25 3.86 -7.05
CA LEU A 175 -17.40 2.96 -7.30
C LEU A 175 -16.95 1.55 -7.69
N LEU A 176 -15.98 1.42 -8.61
CA LEU A 176 -15.47 0.13 -9.05
C LEU A 176 -14.79 -0.61 -7.88
N SER A 177 -14.09 0.10 -7.01
CA SER A 177 -13.47 -0.50 -5.81
C SER A 177 -14.50 -1.00 -4.78
N LEU A 178 -15.74 -0.51 -4.83
CA LEU A 178 -16.87 -0.98 -4.03
C LEU A 178 -17.73 -2.03 -4.77
N SER A 179 -17.13 -2.71 -5.74
CA SER A 179 -17.76 -3.80 -6.51
C SER A 179 -19.03 -3.40 -7.29
N VAL A 180 -19.20 -2.12 -7.61
CA VAL A 180 -20.25 -1.68 -8.52
C VAL A 180 -19.93 -2.15 -9.94
N LYS A 181 -20.94 -2.66 -10.65
CA LYS A 181 -20.74 -3.21 -12.00
C LYS A 181 -20.20 -2.14 -12.97
N GLY A 182 -19.13 -2.45 -13.69
CA GLY A 182 -18.52 -1.53 -14.65
C GLY A 182 -19.49 -1.01 -15.72
N ALA A 183 -20.47 -1.83 -16.14
CA ALA A 183 -21.52 -1.42 -17.07
C ALA A 183 -22.42 -0.31 -16.50
N GLU A 184 -22.75 -0.36 -15.21
CA GLU A 184 -23.54 0.66 -14.54
C GLU A 184 -22.76 1.98 -14.43
N VAL A 185 -21.47 1.91 -14.10
CA VAL A 185 -20.59 3.09 -14.02
C VAL A 185 -20.41 3.69 -15.42
N ALA A 186 -20.20 2.87 -16.44
CA ALA A 186 -20.08 3.32 -17.83
C ALA A 186 -21.36 4.02 -18.32
N SER A 187 -22.55 3.54 -17.95
CA SER A 187 -23.81 4.19 -18.35
C SER A 187 -23.96 5.62 -17.81
N MET A 188 -23.38 5.91 -16.62
CA MET A 188 -23.42 7.26 -16.05
C MET A 188 -22.55 8.28 -16.78
N THR A 189 -21.56 7.81 -17.53
CA THR A 189 -20.60 8.66 -18.28
C THR A 189 -20.91 8.70 -19.78
N MET A 190 -21.82 7.86 -20.28
CA MET A 190 -22.09 7.66 -21.71
C MET A 190 -22.51 8.94 -22.44
N ASP A 191 -23.41 9.72 -21.86
CA ASP A 191 -23.92 10.95 -22.48
C ASP A 191 -22.79 11.98 -22.72
N VAL A 192 -21.84 12.05 -21.79
CA VAL A 192 -20.68 12.95 -21.89
C VAL A 192 -19.65 12.41 -22.88
N ILE A 193 -19.41 11.09 -22.90
CA ILE A 193 -18.50 10.45 -23.87
C ILE A 193 -18.98 10.72 -25.30
N GLN A 194 -20.28 10.62 -25.56
CA GLN A 194 -20.85 10.86 -26.89
C GLN A 194 -20.84 12.34 -27.29
N SER A 195 -20.87 13.25 -26.32
CA SER A 195 -20.92 14.69 -26.58
C SER A 195 -19.56 15.34 -26.84
N ILE A 196 -18.45 14.72 -26.39
CA ILE A 196 -17.10 15.28 -26.49
C ILE A 196 -16.25 14.43 -27.45
N PRO A 197 -15.69 15.03 -28.51
CA PRO A 197 -14.84 14.28 -29.45
C PRO A 197 -13.56 13.79 -28.76
N ASN A 198 -13.05 12.64 -29.22
CA ASN A 198 -11.81 11.99 -28.74
C ASN A 198 -11.85 11.47 -27.30
N LEU A 199 -13.03 11.23 -26.73
CA LEU A 199 -13.23 10.64 -25.39
C LEU A 199 -13.54 9.13 -25.42
N ASP A 200 -13.48 8.48 -26.58
CA ASP A 200 -13.78 7.04 -26.74
C ASP A 200 -12.93 6.14 -25.85
N TRP A 201 -11.71 6.57 -25.57
CA TRP A 201 -10.80 5.87 -24.67
C TRP A 201 -11.35 5.69 -23.25
N LEU A 202 -12.22 6.61 -22.77
CA LEU A 202 -12.74 6.57 -21.41
C LEU A 202 -13.60 5.32 -21.18
N SER A 203 -14.38 4.88 -22.15
CA SER A 203 -15.18 3.66 -22.05
C SER A 203 -14.31 2.42 -21.89
N VAL A 204 -13.18 2.37 -22.59
CA VAL A 204 -12.19 1.28 -22.50
C VAL A 204 -11.45 1.35 -21.17
N TRP A 205 -11.12 2.55 -20.71
CA TRP A 205 -10.49 2.80 -19.42
C TRP A 205 -11.38 2.32 -18.26
N VAL A 206 -12.67 2.67 -18.25
CA VAL A 206 -13.63 2.18 -17.24
C VAL A 206 -13.70 0.66 -17.22
N LYS A 207 -13.72 0.00 -18.40
CA LYS A 207 -13.70 -1.47 -18.50
C LYS A 207 -12.41 -2.06 -17.93
N ALA A 208 -11.25 -1.45 -18.22
CA ALA A 208 -9.97 -1.89 -17.70
C ALA A 208 -9.95 -1.86 -16.16
N TYR A 209 -10.36 -0.74 -15.56
CA TYR A 209 -10.43 -0.61 -14.10
C TYR A 209 -11.50 -1.51 -13.47
N ALA A 210 -12.61 -1.78 -14.18
CA ALA A 210 -13.59 -2.76 -13.74
C ALA A 210 -13.00 -4.17 -13.66
N PHE A 211 -12.18 -4.59 -14.64
CA PHE A 211 -11.47 -5.86 -14.59
C PHE A 211 -10.41 -5.91 -13.48
N ILE A 212 -9.67 -4.80 -13.26
CA ILE A 212 -8.70 -4.70 -12.15
C ILE A 212 -9.38 -4.98 -10.80
N HIS A 213 -10.52 -4.34 -10.56
CA HIS A 213 -11.25 -4.49 -9.29
C HIS A 213 -12.03 -5.82 -9.20
N ALA A 214 -12.36 -6.44 -10.32
CA ALA A 214 -12.93 -7.79 -10.35
C ALA A 214 -11.88 -8.90 -10.18
N GLY A 215 -10.58 -8.57 -10.17
CA GLY A 215 -9.50 -9.54 -10.05
C GLY A 215 -9.18 -10.30 -11.36
N ASP A 216 -9.78 -9.90 -12.49
CA ASP A 216 -9.50 -10.49 -13.81
C ASP A 216 -8.27 -9.80 -14.44
N ASN A 217 -7.10 -10.19 -13.96
CA ASN A 217 -5.84 -9.57 -14.34
C ASN A 217 -5.54 -9.71 -15.85
N GLN A 218 -5.87 -10.85 -16.47
CA GLN A 218 -5.56 -11.09 -17.89
C GLN A 218 -6.37 -10.16 -18.80
N ARG A 219 -7.68 -10.01 -18.54
CA ARG A 219 -8.51 -9.07 -19.33
C ARG A 219 -8.12 -7.62 -19.06
N ALA A 220 -7.74 -7.29 -17.82
CA ALA A 220 -7.24 -5.96 -17.48
C ALA A 220 -5.96 -5.62 -18.27
N ILE A 221 -4.96 -6.52 -18.29
CA ILE A 221 -3.71 -6.36 -19.07
C ILE A 221 -4.04 -6.11 -20.55
N ASN A 222 -4.82 -7.00 -21.17
CA ASN A 222 -5.16 -6.88 -22.59
C ASN A 222 -5.86 -5.56 -22.92
N THR A 223 -6.75 -5.11 -22.02
CA THR A 223 -7.50 -3.87 -22.20
C THR A 223 -6.61 -2.63 -22.04
N ILE A 224 -5.74 -2.58 -21.02
CA ILE A 224 -4.80 -1.46 -20.81
C ILE A 224 -3.74 -1.42 -21.93
N CYS A 225 -3.20 -2.57 -22.33
CA CYS A 225 -2.27 -2.64 -23.47
C CYS A 225 -2.91 -2.15 -24.76
N SER A 226 -4.22 -2.35 -24.95
CA SER A 226 -4.94 -1.81 -26.12
C SER A 226 -5.03 -0.29 -26.07
N LEU A 227 -5.18 0.30 -24.87
CA LEU A 227 -5.16 1.75 -24.66
C LEU A 227 -3.76 2.34 -24.91
N GLU A 228 -2.71 1.69 -24.37
CA GLU A 228 -1.33 2.12 -24.56
C GLU A 228 -0.92 2.10 -26.05
N LYS A 229 -1.21 1.00 -26.76
CA LYS A 229 -0.73 0.80 -28.15
C LYS A 229 -1.55 1.52 -29.22
N LYS A 230 -2.87 1.68 -29.02
CA LYS A 230 -3.82 2.09 -30.07
C LYS A 230 -4.42 3.48 -29.84
N SER A 231 -4.17 4.12 -28.72
CA SER A 231 -4.81 5.40 -28.38
C SER A 231 -3.82 6.56 -28.35
N LEU A 232 -4.36 7.76 -28.26
CA LEU A 232 -3.60 8.99 -28.00
C LEU A 232 -2.96 9.04 -26.60
N LEU A 233 -3.17 8.00 -25.77
CA LEU A 233 -2.67 7.87 -24.40
C LEU A 233 -1.36 7.09 -24.31
N ARG A 234 -0.65 6.92 -25.42
CA ARG A 234 0.66 6.31 -25.44
C ARG A 234 1.60 7.03 -24.48
N ASP A 235 2.45 6.27 -23.79
CA ASP A 235 3.45 6.77 -22.83
C ASP A 235 2.85 7.59 -21.66
N ASN A 236 1.58 7.37 -21.32
CA ASN A 236 0.97 7.96 -20.14
C ASN A 236 1.46 7.24 -18.87
N VAL A 237 2.10 7.99 -17.97
CA VAL A 237 2.73 7.47 -16.73
C VAL A 237 1.72 6.75 -15.83
N ASP A 238 0.52 7.31 -15.63
CA ASP A 238 -0.51 6.68 -14.79
C ASP A 238 -1.02 5.35 -15.34
N LEU A 239 -1.12 5.23 -16.68
CA LEU A 239 -1.48 3.96 -17.33
C LEU A 239 -0.35 2.94 -17.20
N LEU A 240 0.90 3.35 -17.36
CA LEU A 240 2.06 2.47 -17.19
C LEU A 240 2.17 1.94 -15.78
N VAL A 241 2.01 2.79 -14.76
CA VAL A 241 1.99 2.38 -13.34
C VAL A 241 0.83 1.43 -13.07
N SER A 242 -0.37 1.72 -13.61
CA SER A 242 -1.52 0.84 -13.45
C SER A 242 -1.31 -0.51 -14.11
N LEU A 243 -0.70 -0.53 -15.31
CA LEU A 243 -0.36 -1.76 -16.04
C LEU A 243 0.69 -2.58 -15.28
N ALA A 244 1.72 -1.93 -14.74
CA ALA A 244 2.75 -2.57 -13.94
C ALA A 244 2.16 -3.23 -12.67
N ASP A 245 1.25 -2.53 -11.97
CA ASP A 245 0.54 -3.09 -10.80
C ASP A 245 -0.32 -4.31 -11.18
N VAL A 246 -0.96 -4.31 -12.35
CA VAL A 246 -1.74 -5.46 -12.82
C VAL A 246 -0.83 -6.63 -13.22
N TYR A 247 0.31 -6.39 -13.87
CA TYR A 247 1.31 -7.43 -14.13
C TYR A 247 1.83 -8.03 -12.83
N PHE A 248 2.11 -7.20 -11.83
CA PHE A 248 2.50 -7.68 -10.50
C PHE A 248 1.43 -8.59 -9.87
N ARG A 249 0.16 -8.20 -9.92
CA ARG A 249 -0.96 -9.03 -9.42
C ARG A 249 -1.13 -10.33 -10.21
N ALA A 250 -0.76 -10.33 -11.49
CA ALA A 250 -0.73 -11.53 -12.34
C ALA A 250 0.50 -12.41 -12.10
N SER A 251 1.40 -12.03 -11.18
CA SER A 251 2.72 -12.66 -10.94
C SER A 251 3.64 -12.68 -12.16
N ASP A 252 3.50 -11.69 -13.02
CA ASP A 252 4.43 -11.44 -14.13
C ASP A 252 5.40 -10.33 -13.73
N THR A 253 6.43 -10.72 -12.98
CA THR A 253 7.38 -9.78 -12.37
C THR A 253 8.24 -9.07 -13.40
N LYS A 254 8.65 -9.78 -14.46
CA LYS A 254 9.51 -9.22 -15.51
C LYS A 254 8.82 -8.05 -16.22
N ASN A 255 7.60 -8.26 -16.69
CA ASN A 255 6.83 -7.21 -17.35
C ASN A 255 6.42 -6.08 -16.39
N ALA A 256 6.17 -6.39 -15.11
CA ALA A 256 5.89 -5.37 -14.10
C ALA A 256 7.10 -4.43 -13.91
N ILE A 257 8.31 -4.98 -13.74
CA ILE A 257 9.55 -4.21 -13.59
C ILE A 257 9.79 -3.33 -14.83
N LEU A 258 9.70 -3.90 -16.04
CA LEU A 258 9.88 -3.14 -17.28
C LEU A 258 8.92 -1.95 -17.40
N LYS A 259 7.66 -2.11 -16.98
CA LYS A 259 6.67 -1.03 -17.05
C LYS A 259 6.88 0.04 -15.97
N PHE A 260 7.31 -0.33 -14.77
CA PHE A 260 7.72 0.63 -13.76
C PHE A 260 8.96 1.42 -14.18
N GLU A 261 9.96 0.75 -14.76
CA GLU A 261 11.15 1.38 -15.29
C GLU A 261 10.81 2.38 -16.40
N GLN A 262 9.96 1.98 -17.35
CA GLN A 262 9.47 2.87 -18.39
C GLN A 262 8.75 4.10 -17.82
N ALA A 263 7.89 3.91 -16.81
CA ALA A 263 7.18 5.01 -16.15
C ALA A 263 8.15 5.97 -15.43
N GLN A 264 9.17 5.44 -14.78
CA GLN A 264 10.20 6.20 -14.09
C GLN A 264 11.12 6.98 -15.04
N MET A 265 11.42 6.42 -16.23
CA MET A 265 12.17 7.14 -17.27
C MET A 265 11.40 8.36 -17.79
N LEU A 266 10.07 8.25 -17.90
CA LEU A 266 9.20 9.34 -18.36
C LEU A 266 9.01 10.41 -17.27
N ASP A 267 8.87 9.99 -16.02
CA ASP A 267 8.74 10.90 -14.87
C ASP A 267 9.75 10.53 -13.77
N PRO A 268 10.92 11.21 -13.72
CA PRO A 268 11.94 10.98 -12.69
C PRO A 268 11.49 11.33 -11.26
N TYR A 269 10.41 12.12 -11.10
CA TYR A 269 9.86 12.52 -9.81
C TYR A 269 8.65 11.66 -9.38
N LEU A 270 8.37 10.58 -10.11
CA LEU A 270 7.29 9.66 -9.82
C LEU A 270 7.49 9.01 -8.45
N ILE A 271 6.49 9.14 -7.57
CA ILE A 271 6.46 8.49 -6.24
C ILE A 271 5.46 7.32 -6.24
N LYS A 272 4.31 7.52 -6.90
CA LYS A 272 3.20 6.56 -6.91
C LYS A 272 3.62 5.22 -7.53
N GLY A 273 3.43 4.12 -6.77
CA GLY A 273 3.74 2.76 -7.22
C GLY A 273 5.22 2.36 -7.08
N MET A 274 6.09 3.30 -6.69
CA MET A 274 7.51 3.01 -6.52
C MET A 274 7.79 2.08 -5.33
N ASP A 275 6.90 2.02 -4.35
CA ASP A 275 6.94 1.05 -3.25
C ASP A 275 6.84 -0.40 -3.76
N VAL A 276 5.94 -0.66 -4.73
CA VAL A 276 5.82 -1.97 -5.39
C VAL A 276 7.04 -2.24 -6.27
N TYR A 277 7.51 -1.25 -7.02
CA TYR A 277 8.70 -1.37 -7.86
C TYR A 277 9.93 -1.73 -7.03
N GLY A 278 10.21 -0.99 -5.95
CA GLY A 278 11.33 -1.27 -5.06
C GLY A 278 11.21 -2.64 -4.36
N TYR A 279 10.00 -3.07 -4.02
CA TYR A 279 9.77 -4.43 -3.51
C TYR A 279 10.12 -5.50 -4.55
N LEU A 280 9.72 -5.31 -5.81
CA LEU A 280 10.04 -6.26 -6.89
C LEU A 280 11.54 -6.35 -7.13
N MET A 281 12.23 -5.22 -7.25
CA MET A 281 13.69 -5.17 -7.42
C MET A 281 14.43 -5.83 -6.25
N ALA A 282 14.01 -5.55 -5.02
CA ALA A 282 14.61 -6.16 -3.83
C ALA A 282 14.44 -7.68 -3.81
N ARG A 283 13.27 -8.18 -4.27
CA ARG A 283 12.99 -9.61 -4.37
C ARG A 283 13.82 -10.32 -5.43
N GLU A 284 14.13 -9.64 -6.54
CA GLU A 284 14.99 -10.16 -7.61
C GLU A 284 16.50 -10.01 -7.29
N GLY A 285 16.84 -9.47 -6.11
CA GLY A 285 18.23 -9.35 -5.65
C GLY A 285 18.95 -8.04 -6.00
N HIS A 286 18.30 -7.09 -6.69
CA HIS A 286 18.86 -5.80 -7.09
C HIS A 286 18.93 -4.81 -5.92
N LEU A 287 19.62 -5.15 -4.83
CA LEU A 287 19.62 -4.37 -3.58
C LEU A 287 20.29 -3.01 -3.71
N GLU A 288 21.36 -2.90 -4.52
CA GLU A 288 22.05 -1.64 -4.76
C GLU A 288 21.15 -0.63 -5.47
N ASP A 289 20.42 -1.08 -6.50
CA ASP A 289 19.48 -0.22 -7.23
C ASP A 289 18.32 0.23 -6.35
N VAL A 290 17.86 -0.64 -5.43
CA VAL A 290 16.80 -0.31 -4.45
C VAL A 290 17.29 0.76 -3.48
N GLU A 291 18.55 0.72 -3.03
CA GLU A 291 19.12 1.74 -2.16
C GLU A 291 19.20 3.09 -2.88
N VAL A 292 19.69 3.10 -4.12
CA VAL A 292 19.75 4.30 -4.96
C VAL A 292 18.34 4.88 -5.20
N LEU A 293 17.37 4.02 -5.52
CA LEU A 293 15.97 4.42 -5.70
C LEU A 293 15.40 5.05 -4.42
N GLY A 294 15.61 4.41 -3.27
CA GLY A 294 15.18 4.92 -1.97
C GLY A 294 15.77 6.29 -1.66
N GLY A 295 17.09 6.45 -1.81
CA GLY A 295 17.78 7.73 -1.60
C GLY A 295 17.26 8.84 -2.50
N ARG A 296 17.01 8.55 -3.78
CA ARG A 296 16.44 9.51 -4.72
C ARG A 296 15.03 9.95 -4.30
N LEU A 297 14.17 9.04 -3.91
CA LEU A 297 12.80 9.36 -3.50
C LEU A 297 12.75 10.14 -2.17
N PHE A 298 13.66 9.89 -1.23
CA PHE A 298 13.80 10.72 -0.03
C PHE A 298 14.16 12.18 -0.36
N ASN A 299 15.01 12.40 -1.36
CA ASN A 299 15.34 13.75 -1.82
C ASN A 299 14.14 14.48 -2.45
N ILE A 300 13.16 13.72 -2.99
CA ILE A 300 11.92 14.31 -3.52
C ILE A 300 10.95 14.63 -2.38
N SER A 301 10.69 13.68 -1.47
CA SER A 301 9.79 13.88 -0.34
C SER A 301 9.97 12.78 0.71
N ASP A 302 10.15 13.19 1.97
CA ASP A 302 10.15 12.33 3.16
C ASP A 302 8.76 12.16 3.79
N GLN A 303 7.76 12.92 3.31
CA GLN A 303 6.37 12.92 3.82
C GLN A 303 5.49 11.84 3.17
N HIS A 304 5.99 11.12 2.18
CA HIS A 304 5.31 10.00 1.54
C HIS A 304 5.76 8.68 2.15
N ALA A 305 4.88 7.66 2.08
CA ALA A 305 5.19 6.35 2.64
C ALA A 305 6.16 5.54 1.77
N GLU A 306 6.16 5.76 0.46
CA GLU A 306 6.87 4.98 -0.54
C GLU A 306 8.40 4.93 -0.30
N PRO A 307 9.12 6.05 -0.04
CA PRO A 307 10.56 6.02 0.24
C PRO A 307 10.90 5.15 1.46
N TRP A 308 10.07 5.23 2.51
CA TRP A 308 10.24 4.44 3.74
C TRP A 308 10.02 2.95 3.50
N VAL A 309 9.04 2.59 2.66
CA VAL A 309 8.78 1.20 2.26
C VAL A 309 9.97 0.65 1.49
N ILE A 310 10.51 1.38 0.52
CA ILE A 310 11.65 0.93 -0.31
C ILE A 310 12.89 0.67 0.54
N SER A 311 13.26 1.62 1.41
CA SER A 311 14.37 1.44 2.34
C SER A 311 14.13 0.31 3.34
N GLY A 312 12.85 0.09 3.70
CA GLY A 312 12.43 -1.05 4.50
C GLY A 312 12.58 -2.37 3.76
N CYS A 313 12.24 -2.45 2.48
CA CYS A 313 12.45 -3.62 1.63
C CYS A 313 13.96 -3.93 1.50
N HIS A 314 14.79 -2.92 1.20
CA HIS A 314 16.25 -3.10 1.22
C HIS A 314 16.74 -3.67 2.54
N SER A 315 16.30 -3.13 3.69
CA SER A 315 16.68 -3.63 5.01
C SER A 315 16.19 -5.05 5.28
N PHE A 316 14.99 -5.41 4.80
CA PHE A 316 14.40 -6.73 4.96
C PHE A 316 15.20 -7.80 4.20
N TYR A 317 15.49 -7.58 2.93
CA TYR A 317 16.25 -8.51 2.11
C TYR A 317 17.74 -8.56 2.50
N SER A 318 18.27 -7.49 3.11
CA SER A 318 19.58 -7.49 3.79
C SER A 318 19.56 -8.18 5.16
N LYS A 319 18.46 -8.90 5.52
CA LYS A 319 18.26 -9.63 6.79
C LYS A 319 18.28 -8.73 8.05
N ARG A 320 18.17 -7.40 7.92
CA ARG A 320 18.12 -6.43 9.03
C ARG A 320 16.67 -6.19 9.44
N TYR A 321 16.01 -7.21 10.02
CA TYR A 321 14.57 -7.21 10.29
C TYR A 321 14.09 -6.12 11.26
N SER A 322 14.88 -5.80 12.29
CA SER A 322 14.55 -4.74 13.25
C SER A 322 14.47 -3.37 12.57
N ARG A 323 15.39 -3.06 11.66
CA ARG A 323 15.38 -1.82 10.88
C ARG A 323 14.20 -1.81 9.90
N ALA A 324 13.93 -2.92 9.22
CA ALA A 324 12.76 -3.04 8.33
C ALA A 324 11.43 -2.81 9.07
N LEU A 325 11.32 -3.34 10.31
CA LEU A 325 10.17 -3.13 11.19
C LEU A 325 9.96 -1.64 11.52
N TYR A 326 11.03 -0.93 11.89
CA TYR A 326 10.97 0.51 12.18
C TYR A 326 10.54 1.32 10.95
N LEU A 327 11.16 1.08 9.79
CA LEU A 327 10.85 1.79 8.55
C LEU A 327 9.42 1.52 8.08
N GLY A 328 8.94 0.27 8.17
CA GLY A 328 7.55 -0.09 7.89
C GLY A 328 6.58 0.59 8.86
N ALA A 329 6.90 0.69 10.14
CA ALA A 329 6.08 1.40 11.11
C ALA A 329 5.99 2.90 10.80
N LYS A 330 7.10 3.53 10.38
CA LYS A 330 7.13 4.94 9.96
C LYS A 330 6.28 5.17 8.71
N ALA A 331 6.39 4.29 7.70
CA ALA A 331 5.55 4.34 6.51
C ALA A 331 4.04 4.25 6.85
N ILE A 332 3.64 3.38 7.79
CA ILE A 332 2.24 3.27 8.25
C ILE A 332 1.78 4.54 8.98
N GLN A 333 2.66 5.20 9.75
CA GLN A 333 2.32 6.48 10.39
C GLN A 333 1.99 7.57 9.36
N LEU A 334 2.75 7.63 8.27
CA LEU A 334 2.51 8.58 7.18
C LEU A 334 1.24 8.21 6.38
N ASN A 335 1.15 6.95 5.95
CA ASN A 335 -0.01 6.44 5.23
C ASN A 335 -0.51 5.12 5.82
N SER A 336 -1.54 5.18 6.65
CA SER A 336 -2.15 4.00 7.29
C SER A 336 -2.80 3.02 6.29
N ASN A 337 -3.04 3.44 5.05
CA ASN A 337 -3.65 2.62 4.01
C ASN A 337 -2.62 2.02 3.04
N SER A 338 -1.32 2.21 3.29
CA SER A 338 -0.28 1.59 2.47
C SER A 338 -0.23 0.08 2.72
N VAL A 339 -0.73 -0.68 1.76
CA VAL A 339 -0.73 -2.16 1.82
C VAL A 339 0.69 -2.68 1.85
N GLN A 340 1.60 -2.09 1.07
CA GLN A 340 2.99 -2.53 1.01
C GLN A 340 3.72 -2.32 2.34
N ALA A 341 3.45 -1.21 3.04
CA ALA A 341 4.01 -0.97 4.37
C ALA A 341 3.51 -1.98 5.41
N LEU A 342 2.22 -2.36 5.35
CA LEU A 342 1.64 -3.38 6.22
C LEU A 342 2.25 -4.76 5.96
N LEU A 343 2.43 -5.13 4.68
CA LEU A 343 3.05 -6.38 4.27
C LEU A 343 4.51 -6.46 4.73
N LEU A 344 5.28 -5.38 4.52
CA LEU A 344 6.67 -5.29 4.97
C LEU A 344 6.78 -5.47 6.48
N LYS A 345 5.95 -4.74 7.24
CA LYS A 345 5.93 -4.84 8.70
C LYS A 345 5.53 -6.24 9.17
N GLY A 346 4.51 -6.84 8.55
CA GLY A 346 4.08 -8.21 8.84
C GLY A 346 5.17 -9.23 8.55
N ALA A 347 5.86 -9.12 7.42
CA ALA A 347 6.95 -10.00 7.04
C ALA A 347 8.16 -9.87 7.99
N ALA A 348 8.53 -8.65 8.39
CA ALA A 348 9.59 -8.41 9.35
C ALA A 348 9.28 -9.05 10.72
N LEU A 349 8.05 -8.85 11.24
CA LEU A 349 7.60 -9.45 12.51
C LEU A 349 7.60 -10.99 12.44
N ARG A 350 7.14 -11.57 11.32
CA ARG A 350 7.17 -13.02 11.12
C ARG A 350 8.60 -13.58 11.22
N ASN A 351 9.56 -12.96 10.52
CA ASN A 351 10.95 -13.40 10.53
C ASN A 351 11.65 -13.17 11.89
N MET A 352 11.12 -12.27 12.73
CA MET A 352 11.55 -12.09 14.12
C MET A 352 10.85 -13.05 15.10
N GLY A 353 10.03 -13.99 14.63
CA GLY A 353 9.26 -14.92 15.46
C GLY A 353 8.00 -14.33 16.13
N ARG A 354 7.68 -13.05 15.90
CA ARG A 354 6.50 -12.35 16.48
C ARG A 354 5.25 -12.59 15.63
N VAL A 355 4.88 -13.88 15.47
CA VAL A 355 3.85 -14.33 14.53
C VAL A 355 2.47 -13.72 14.81
N GLN A 356 2.06 -13.61 16.08
CA GLN A 356 0.73 -13.09 16.45
C GLN A 356 0.55 -11.61 16.05
N GLU A 357 1.60 -10.83 16.17
CA GLU A 357 1.57 -9.43 15.75
C GLU A 357 1.59 -9.31 14.21
N ALA A 358 2.34 -10.18 13.54
CA ALA A 358 2.34 -10.23 12.07
C ALA A 358 0.93 -10.49 11.51
N ILE A 359 0.17 -11.41 12.11
CA ILE A 359 -1.22 -11.72 11.72
C ILE A 359 -2.10 -10.47 11.72
N ILE A 360 -1.95 -9.58 12.70
CA ILE A 360 -2.75 -8.35 12.77
C ILE A 360 -2.51 -7.48 11.53
N HIS A 361 -1.24 -7.30 11.14
CA HIS A 361 -0.87 -6.46 10.00
C HIS A 361 -1.27 -7.09 8.66
N PHE A 362 -1.12 -8.41 8.50
CA PHE A 362 -1.58 -9.10 7.30
C PHE A 362 -3.11 -9.09 7.15
N ARG A 363 -3.87 -9.22 8.27
CA ARG A 363 -5.34 -9.07 8.25
C ARG A 363 -5.76 -7.68 7.82
N GLU A 364 -5.08 -6.64 8.31
CA GLU A 364 -5.37 -5.27 7.90
C GLU A 364 -5.01 -5.02 6.43
N ALA A 365 -3.87 -5.55 5.95
CA ALA A 365 -3.52 -5.51 4.53
C ALA A 365 -4.57 -6.19 3.65
N MET A 366 -5.07 -7.36 4.07
CA MET A 366 -6.14 -8.10 3.38
C MET A 366 -7.46 -7.31 3.36
N ARG A 367 -7.80 -6.61 4.45
CA ARG A 367 -8.99 -5.75 4.50
C ARG A 367 -8.92 -4.59 3.50
N LEU A 368 -7.72 -4.01 3.32
CA LEU A 368 -7.49 -2.91 2.38
C LEU A 368 -7.43 -3.38 0.92
N ALA A 369 -6.85 -4.56 0.68
CA ALA A 369 -6.63 -5.12 -0.65
C ALA A 369 -7.06 -6.60 -0.73
N PRO A 370 -8.37 -6.89 -0.75
CA PRO A 370 -8.87 -8.27 -0.71
C PRO A 370 -8.54 -9.09 -1.96
N CYS A 371 -8.13 -8.45 -3.06
CA CYS A 371 -7.74 -9.13 -4.30
C CYS A 371 -6.22 -9.34 -4.43
N ARG A 372 -5.41 -8.98 -3.42
CA ARG A 372 -3.96 -9.18 -3.44
C ARG A 372 -3.56 -10.50 -2.78
N LEU A 373 -2.86 -11.33 -3.54
CA LEU A 373 -2.40 -12.66 -3.12
C LEU A 373 -1.40 -12.62 -1.97
N ASP A 374 -0.44 -11.72 -2.02
CA ASP A 374 0.63 -11.57 -1.03
C ASP A 374 0.11 -11.33 0.41
N CYS A 375 -1.06 -10.69 0.55
CA CYS A 375 -1.72 -10.55 1.85
C CYS A 375 -2.13 -11.90 2.44
N TYR A 376 -2.66 -12.79 1.59
CA TYR A 376 -3.10 -14.13 2.00
C TYR A 376 -1.92 -15.07 2.20
N GLU A 377 -0.92 -15.03 1.31
CA GLU A 377 0.31 -15.82 1.46
C GLU A 377 0.97 -15.54 2.81
N GLY A 378 1.20 -14.25 3.14
CA GLY A 378 1.79 -13.89 4.43
C GLY A 378 0.97 -14.32 5.65
N LEU A 379 -0.37 -14.28 5.55
CA LEU A 379 -1.26 -14.71 6.62
C LEU A 379 -1.27 -16.23 6.77
N ILE A 380 -1.32 -16.98 5.66
CA ILE A 380 -1.26 -18.43 5.63
C ILE A 380 0.07 -18.92 6.21
N ASP A 381 1.19 -18.32 5.80
CA ASP A 381 2.51 -18.64 6.34
C ASP A 381 2.57 -18.44 7.87
N CYS A 382 1.94 -17.37 8.38
CA CYS A 382 1.85 -17.14 9.81
C CYS A 382 1.03 -18.20 10.54
N TYR A 383 -0.10 -18.63 9.95
CA TYR A 383 -0.91 -19.71 10.54
C TYR A 383 -0.17 -21.05 10.50
N LEU A 384 0.51 -21.38 9.40
CA LEU A 384 1.31 -22.60 9.30
C LEU A 384 2.47 -22.60 10.32
N ALA A 385 3.16 -21.46 10.48
CA ALA A 385 4.21 -21.30 11.50
C ALA A 385 3.70 -21.46 12.94
N SER A 386 2.42 -21.19 13.19
CA SER A 386 1.75 -21.40 14.48
C SER A 386 0.98 -22.72 14.59
N ASN A 387 1.19 -23.67 13.67
CA ASN A 387 0.46 -24.94 13.56
C ASN A 387 -1.08 -24.79 13.43
N GLY A 388 -1.55 -23.63 12.97
CA GLY A 388 -2.97 -23.33 12.74
C GLY A 388 -3.44 -23.81 11.35
N ILE A 389 -3.37 -25.10 11.05
CA ILE A 389 -3.71 -25.66 9.72
C ILE A 389 -5.18 -25.37 9.34
N ARG A 390 -6.10 -25.40 10.31
CA ARG A 390 -7.52 -25.12 10.06
C ARG A 390 -7.77 -23.68 9.62
N GLU A 391 -7.12 -22.73 10.27
CA GLU A 391 -7.18 -21.31 9.96
C GLU A 391 -6.53 -21.03 8.58
N ALA A 392 -5.38 -21.63 8.31
CA ALA A 392 -4.71 -21.57 7.01
C ALA A 392 -5.62 -22.09 5.89
N MET A 393 -6.26 -23.24 6.09
CA MET A 393 -7.22 -23.84 5.14
C MET A 393 -8.44 -22.94 4.93
N GLY A 394 -8.96 -22.33 6.00
CA GLY A 394 -10.03 -21.33 5.93
C GLY A 394 -9.67 -20.15 5.03
N MET A 395 -8.45 -19.61 5.17
CA MET A 395 -7.94 -18.50 4.35
C MET A 395 -7.70 -18.93 2.90
N ALA A 396 -7.12 -20.11 2.66
CA ALA A 396 -6.91 -20.65 1.33
C ALA A 396 -8.23 -20.88 0.57
N ASN A 397 -9.26 -21.37 1.25
CA ASN A 397 -10.60 -21.50 0.67
C ASN A 397 -11.28 -20.15 0.43
N ASN A 398 -11.02 -19.16 1.27
CA ASN A 398 -11.56 -17.81 1.09
C ASN A 398 -11.01 -17.15 -0.18
N ILE A 399 -9.69 -17.22 -0.39
CA ILE A 399 -9.08 -16.65 -1.60
C ILE A 399 -9.51 -17.40 -2.86
N TYR A 400 -9.66 -18.74 -2.79
CA TYR A 400 -10.17 -19.54 -3.89
C TYR A 400 -11.59 -19.11 -4.30
N LYS A 401 -12.45 -18.78 -3.32
CA LYS A 401 -13.81 -18.26 -3.59
C LYS A 401 -13.80 -16.84 -4.16
N THR A 402 -12.87 -16.00 -3.72
CA THR A 402 -12.80 -14.59 -4.13
C THR A 402 -12.19 -14.41 -5.52
N LEU A 403 -11.08 -15.08 -5.82
CA LEU A 403 -10.33 -14.94 -7.07
C LEU A 403 -10.57 -16.07 -8.06
N GLY A 404 -11.36 -17.09 -7.68
CA GLY A 404 -11.64 -18.23 -8.53
C GLY A 404 -10.48 -19.23 -8.62
N ALA A 405 -10.64 -20.26 -9.47
CA ALA A 405 -9.69 -21.35 -9.69
C ALA A 405 -8.61 -20.93 -10.70
N ASN A 406 -7.66 -20.13 -10.28
CA ASN A 406 -6.48 -19.78 -11.10
C ASN A 406 -5.23 -20.52 -10.57
N ALA A 407 -4.16 -20.57 -11.37
CA ALA A 407 -2.93 -21.30 -11.01
C ALA A 407 -2.37 -20.85 -9.64
N GLN A 408 -2.47 -19.58 -9.31
CA GLN A 408 -1.98 -19.01 -8.06
C GLN A 408 -2.78 -19.49 -6.85
N THR A 409 -4.13 -19.39 -6.91
CA THR A 409 -5.01 -19.83 -5.81
C THR A 409 -4.98 -21.33 -5.60
N LEU A 410 -4.85 -22.11 -6.69
CA LEU A 410 -4.66 -23.55 -6.63
C LEU A 410 -3.36 -23.92 -5.94
N THR A 411 -2.26 -23.21 -6.24
CA THR A 411 -0.95 -23.44 -5.59
C THR A 411 -0.98 -23.10 -4.11
N ILE A 412 -1.62 -22.00 -3.71
CA ILE A 412 -1.78 -21.63 -2.30
C ILE A 412 -2.58 -22.71 -1.55
N LEU A 413 -3.69 -23.16 -2.13
CA LEU A 413 -4.51 -24.22 -1.52
C LEU A 413 -3.73 -25.52 -1.40
N ALA A 414 -2.96 -25.88 -2.44
CA ALA A 414 -2.09 -27.05 -2.42
C ALA A 414 -0.99 -26.94 -1.35
N THR A 415 -0.40 -25.76 -1.15
CA THR A 415 0.61 -25.52 -0.11
C THR A 415 0.06 -25.87 1.28
N VAL A 416 -1.16 -25.44 1.59
CA VAL A 416 -1.80 -25.78 2.87
C VAL A 416 -2.15 -27.27 2.95
N CYS A 417 -2.61 -27.88 1.83
CA CYS A 417 -2.89 -29.32 1.78
C CYS A 417 -1.64 -30.18 1.95
N LEU A 418 -0.45 -29.71 1.61
CA LEU A 418 0.81 -30.43 1.80
C LEU A 418 1.22 -30.55 3.26
N GLU A 419 0.78 -29.64 4.11
CA GLU A 419 1.09 -29.65 5.55
C GLU A 419 0.13 -30.55 6.36
N ASP A 420 -0.98 -30.99 5.76
CA ASP A 420 -1.94 -31.91 6.37
C ASP A 420 -1.82 -33.31 5.72
N PRO A 421 -1.37 -34.35 6.46
CA PRO A 421 -1.21 -35.70 5.92
C PRO A 421 -2.48 -36.28 5.28
N VAL A 422 -3.66 -35.88 5.76
CA VAL A 422 -4.95 -36.36 5.26
C VAL A 422 -5.29 -35.80 3.88
N THR A 423 -4.79 -34.62 3.56
CA THR A 423 -5.14 -33.91 2.32
C THR A 423 -4.02 -33.90 1.28
N GLN A 424 -2.90 -34.57 1.54
CA GLN A 424 -1.72 -34.57 0.67
C GLN A 424 -2.00 -35.05 -0.77
N GLU A 425 -2.85 -36.08 -0.96
CA GLU A 425 -3.25 -36.53 -2.30
C GLU A 425 -4.02 -35.47 -3.09
N LYS A 426 -4.81 -34.62 -2.39
CA LYS A 426 -5.51 -33.52 -3.02
C LYS A 426 -4.53 -32.43 -3.48
N ALA A 427 -3.40 -32.24 -2.77
CA ALA A 427 -2.39 -31.29 -3.15
C ALA A 427 -1.83 -31.59 -4.55
N LYS A 428 -1.53 -32.86 -4.86
CA LYS A 428 -1.06 -33.27 -6.19
C LYS A 428 -2.05 -32.88 -7.29
N THR A 429 -3.32 -33.21 -7.12
CA THR A 429 -4.36 -32.89 -8.10
C THR A 429 -4.57 -31.38 -8.29
N LEU A 430 -4.36 -30.58 -7.25
CA LEU A 430 -4.44 -29.13 -7.33
C LEU A 430 -3.22 -28.54 -8.06
N LEU A 431 -2.03 -29.07 -7.79
CA LEU A 431 -0.80 -28.65 -8.47
C LEU A 431 -0.80 -29.04 -9.95
N ASP A 432 -1.29 -30.25 -10.30
CA ASP A 432 -1.47 -30.65 -11.69
C ASP A 432 -2.40 -29.70 -12.46
N LYS A 433 -3.51 -29.29 -11.82
CA LYS A 433 -4.42 -28.29 -12.41
C LYS A 433 -3.78 -26.91 -12.53
N ALA A 434 -2.94 -26.50 -11.57
CA ALA A 434 -2.24 -25.24 -11.60
C ALA A 434 -1.21 -25.20 -12.75
N LEU A 435 -0.41 -26.27 -12.90
CA LEU A 435 0.59 -26.41 -13.97
C LEU A 435 -0.05 -26.60 -15.34
N ALA A 436 -1.23 -27.23 -15.44
CA ALA A 436 -1.99 -27.30 -16.69
C ALA A 436 -2.48 -25.93 -17.17
N GLN A 437 -2.76 -24.99 -16.24
CA GLN A 437 -3.14 -23.61 -16.58
C GLN A 437 -1.94 -22.72 -16.90
N ARG A 438 -0.85 -22.88 -16.12
CA ARG A 438 0.39 -22.09 -16.24
C ARG A 438 1.60 -22.99 -15.98
N PRO A 439 2.20 -23.60 -17.02
CA PRO A 439 3.37 -24.46 -16.87
C PRO A 439 4.61 -23.72 -16.35
N ASP A 440 4.70 -22.41 -16.63
CA ASP A 440 5.78 -21.51 -16.25
C ASP A 440 5.69 -20.97 -14.81
N TYR A 441 4.69 -21.38 -14.02
CA TYR A 441 4.49 -20.86 -12.68
C TYR A 441 5.44 -21.49 -11.66
N THR A 442 6.60 -20.87 -11.44
CA THR A 442 7.71 -21.36 -10.61
C THR A 442 7.28 -21.83 -9.23
N LYS A 443 6.38 -21.11 -8.54
CA LYS A 443 5.89 -21.52 -7.20
C LYS A 443 5.17 -22.86 -7.24
N ALA A 444 4.39 -23.16 -8.30
CA ALA A 444 3.71 -24.43 -8.44
C ALA A 444 4.70 -25.57 -8.73
N VAL A 445 5.71 -25.32 -9.57
CA VAL A 445 6.79 -26.26 -9.87
C VAL A 445 7.55 -26.62 -8.59
N VAL A 446 7.96 -25.63 -7.79
CA VAL A 446 8.64 -25.83 -6.50
C VAL A 446 7.80 -26.68 -5.56
N LYS A 447 6.51 -26.38 -5.41
CA LYS A 447 5.63 -27.17 -4.51
C LYS A 447 5.36 -28.59 -5.02
N MET A 448 5.29 -28.78 -6.34
CA MET A 448 5.20 -30.12 -6.92
C MET A 448 6.48 -30.91 -6.72
N ALA A 449 7.65 -30.28 -6.89
CA ALA A 449 8.93 -30.92 -6.61
C ALA A 449 9.06 -31.29 -5.12
N GLU A 450 8.67 -30.40 -4.19
CA GLU A 450 8.62 -30.74 -2.76
C GLU A 450 7.74 -31.97 -2.47
N LEU A 451 6.59 -32.09 -3.12
CA LEU A 451 5.72 -33.26 -3.00
C LEU A 451 6.39 -34.52 -3.53
N LEU A 452 6.96 -34.46 -4.74
CA LEU A 452 7.66 -35.59 -5.36
C LEU A 452 8.86 -36.05 -4.54
N SER A 453 9.56 -35.12 -3.91
CA SER A 453 10.65 -35.42 -2.96
C SER A 453 10.14 -36.19 -1.74
N ARG A 454 9.01 -35.77 -1.14
CA ARG A 454 8.36 -36.48 -0.03
C ARG A 454 7.89 -37.90 -0.45
N GLU A 455 7.44 -38.06 -1.71
CA GLU A 455 7.04 -39.35 -2.30
C GLU A 455 8.22 -40.18 -2.82
N GLN A 456 9.45 -39.70 -2.75
CA GLN A 456 10.69 -40.32 -3.28
C GLN A 456 10.66 -40.59 -4.80
N LYS A 457 9.89 -39.82 -5.56
CA LYS A 457 9.77 -39.92 -7.02
C LYS A 457 10.74 -38.96 -7.71
N TYR A 458 12.02 -39.24 -7.53
CA TYR A 458 13.07 -38.30 -7.99
C TYR A 458 13.13 -38.14 -9.51
N GLU A 459 12.93 -39.22 -10.28
CA GLU A 459 12.98 -39.17 -11.75
C GLU A 459 11.88 -38.26 -12.34
N GLU A 460 10.63 -38.38 -11.81
CA GLU A 460 9.53 -37.51 -12.21
C GLU A 460 9.85 -36.04 -11.86
N GLY A 461 10.44 -35.81 -10.70
CA GLY A 461 10.86 -34.47 -10.25
C GLY A 461 11.96 -33.85 -11.15
N ILE A 462 12.95 -34.64 -11.55
CA ILE A 462 14.01 -34.19 -12.45
C ILE A 462 13.45 -33.79 -13.81
N THR A 463 12.54 -34.59 -14.38
CA THR A 463 11.91 -34.26 -15.66
C THR A 463 11.07 -32.98 -15.58
N LEU A 464 10.32 -32.79 -14.47
CA LEU A 464 9.57 -31.56 -14.22
C LEU A 464 10.49 -30.35 -14.09
N LEU A 465 11.55 -30.44 -13.27
CA LEU A 465 12.47 -29.33 -13.04
C LEU A 465 13.25 -28.96 -14.30
N ARG A 466 13.71 -29.95 -15.09
CA ARG A 466 14.37 -29.68 -16.38
C ARG A 466 13.44 -29.00 -17.37
N SER A 467 12.16 -29.39 -17.43
CA SER A 467 11.18 -28.72 -18.30
C SER A 467 10.95 -27.26 -17.89
N ALA A 468 10.88 -26.97 -16.58
CA ALA A 468 10.70 -25.63 -16.06
C ALA A 468 11.95 -24.74 -16.28
N LEU A 469 13.16 -25.33 -16.15
CA LEU A 469 14.43 -24.63 -16.36
C LEU A 469 14.70 -24.30 -17.86
N ALA A 470 14.05 -24.99 -18.78
CA ALA A 470 14.13 -24.66 -20.21
C ALA A 470 13.50 -23.28 -20.51
N ASP A 471 12.48 -22.89 -19.74
CA ASP A 471 11.78 -21.62 -19.91
C ASP A 471 12.34 -20.49 -19.01
N GLN A 472 12.75 -20.83 -17.78
CA GLN A 472 13.24 -19.87 -16.79
C GLN A 472 14.39 -20.44 -15.96
N SER A 473 15.54 -19.76 -15.96
CA SER A 473 16.62 -20.05 -15.03
C SER A 473 16.32 -19.37 -13.68
N ASP A 474 16.22 -20.16 -12.61
CA ASP A 474 15.93 -19.71 -11.25
C ASP A 474 16.81 -20.48 -10.26
N CYS A 475 17.44 -19.76 -9.33
CA CYS A 475 18.35 -20.33 -8.33
C CYS A 475 17.70 -21.48 -7.55
N VAL A 476 16.43 -21.32 -7.13
CA VAL A 476 15.71 -22.34 -6.35
C VAL A 476 15.47 -23.61 -7.18
N LEU A 477 15.15 -23.48 -8.47
CA LEU A 477 14.92 -24.63 -9.35
C LEU A 477 16.23 -25.40 -9.61
N HIS A 478 17.35 -24.70 -9.87
CA HIS A 478 18.67 -25.33 -10.03
C HIS A 478 19.10 -26.04 -8.76
N ARG A 479 18.94 -25.44 -7.59
CA ARG A 479 19.22 -26.07 -6.30
C ARG A 479 18.39 -27.34 -6.12
N MET A 480 17.06 -27.27 -6.32
CA MET A 480 16.20 -28.46 -6.17
C MET A 480 16.55 -29.57 -7.16
N LEU A 481 16.94 -29.22 -8.38
CA LEU A 481 17.46 -30.19 -9.33
C LEU A 481 18.72 -30.85 -8.82
N GLY A 482 19.65 -30.09 -8.24
CA GLY A 482 20.84 -30.60 -7.56
C GLY A 482 20.47 -31.58 -6.42
N ASP A 483 19.53 -31.20 -5.54
CA ASP A 483 19.05 -32.06 -4.45
C ASP A 483 18.47 -33.40 -4.97
N PHE A 484 17.72 -33.37 -6.08
CA PHE A 484 17.15 -34.59 -6.68
C PHE A 484 18.23 -35.45 -7.36
N LEU A 485 19.22 -34.84 -8.00
CA LEU A 485 20.35 -35.55 -8.62
C LEU A 485 21.22 -36.24 -7.58
N VAL A 486 21.47 -35.58 -6.45
CA VAL A 486 22.14 -36.22 -5.29
C VAL A 486 21.37 -37.45 -4.82
N ALA A 487 20.04 -37.40 -4.75
CA ALA A 487 19.23 -38.51 -4.30
C ALA A 487 19.27 -39.74 -5.25
N ILE A 488 19.61 -39.55 -6.54
CA ILE A 488 19.83 -40.63 -7.51
C ILE A 488 21.32 -40.97 -7.71
N ASN A 489 22.21 -40.38 -6.89
CA ASN A 489 23.67 -40.55 -6.92
C ASN A 489 24.37 -40.02 -8.21
N ASP A 490 23.74 -39.06 -8.92
CA ASP A 490 24.39 -38.34 -10.01
C ASP A 490 25.09 -37.07 -9.48
N TYR A 491 26.24 -37.27 -8.83
CA TYR A 491 26.94 -36.20 -8.13
C TYR A 491 27.54 -35.17 -9.08
N GLN A 492 27.93 -35.58 -10.28
CA GLN A 492 28.61 -34.69 -11.22
C GLN A 492 27.66 -33.64 -11.78
N GLU A 493 26.46 -34.05 -12.25
CA GLU A 493 25.45 -33.11 -12.70
C GLU A 493 24.90 -32.27 -11.53
N ALA A 494 24.81 -32.86 -10.33
CA ALA A 494 24.38 -32.14 -9.13
C ALA A 494 25.29 -30.97 -8.80
N MET A 495 26.63 -31.18 -8.88
CA MET A 495 27.63 -30.14 -8.64
C MET A 495 27.50 -29.00 -9.65
N ASP A 496 27.29 -29.32 -10.93
CA ASP A 496 27.04 -28.32 -11.97
C ASP A 496 25.79 -27.48 -11.67
N GLN A 497 24.69 -28.12 -11.23
CA GLN A 497 23.46 -27.43 -10.91
C GLN A 497 23.60 -26.52 -9.69
N TYR A 498 24.30 -26.95 -8.63
CA TYR A 498 24.55 -26.08 -7.48
C TYR A 498 25.50 -24.92 -7.84
N SER A 499 26.48 -25.14 -8.71
CA SER A 499 27.36 -24.07 -9.21
C SER A 499 26.59 -23.02 -10.00
N ILE A 500 25.62 -23.44 -10.83
CA ILE A 500 24.71 -22.53 -11.54
C ILE A 500 23.84 -21.78 -10.54
N ALA A 501 23.27 -22.48 -9.54
CA ALA A 501 22.46 -21.84 -8.51
C ALA A 501 23.23 -20.75 -7.76
N LEU A 502 24.49 -21.01 -7.39
CA LEU A 502 25.38 -20.04 -6.72
C LEU A 502 25.83 -18.91 -7.63
N SER A 503 25.90 -19.13 -8.94
CA SER A 503 26.17 -18.05 -9.90
C SER A 503 25.00 -17.07 -10.00
N LEU A 504 23.77 -17.55 -9.78
CA LEU A 504 22.54 -16.73 -9.77
C LEU A 504 22.33 -16.04 -8.42
N ASP A 505 22.55 -16.75 -7.31
CA ASP A 505 22.53 -16.21 -5.94
C ASP A 505 23.73 -16.70 -5.13
N PRO A 506 24.80 -15.88 -5.03
CA PRO A 506 26.01 -16.25 -4.28
C PRO A 506 25.79 -16.48 -2.77
N ASN A 507 24.66 -16.03 -2.23
CA ASN A 507 24.32 -16.14 -0.80
C ASN A 507 23.35 -17.30 -0.49
N ASP A 508 23.03 -18.18 -1.46
CA ASP A 508 22.17 -19.33 -1.21
C ASP A 508 22.91 -20.41 -0.38
N GLN A 509 22.69 -20.33 0.93
CA GLN A 509 23.33 -21.18 1.93
C GLN A 509 23.02 -22.68 1.71
N LYS A 510 21.85 -23.02 1.20
CA LYS A 510 21.46 -24.42 0.95
C LYS A 510 22.25 -25.05 -0.20
N SER A 511 22.50 -24.29 -1.28
CA SER A 511 23.37 -24.74 -2.37
C SER A 511 24.81 -24.93 -1.90
N LEU A 512 25.32 -24.01 -1.05
CA LEU A 512 26.64 -24.15 -0.42
C LEU A 512 26.73 -25.40 0.47
N GLU A 513 25.73 -25.64 1.31
CA GLU A 513 25.66 -26.83 2.16
C GLU A 513 25.59 -28.13 1.33
N GLY A 514 24.82 -28.10 0.21
CA GLY A 514 24.73 -29.22 -0.74
C GLY A 514 26.09 -29.56 -1.34
N MET A 515 26.84 -28.58 -1.85
CA MET A 515 28.19 -28.76 -2.38
C MET A 515 29.16 -29.28 -1.32
N GLN A 516 29.15 -28.70 -0.12
CA GLN A 516 30.05 -29.14 0.97
C GLN A 516 29.77 -30.57 1.44
N LYS A 517 28.53 -31.03 1.39
CA LYS A 517 28.19 -32.44 1.69
C LYS A 517 28.77 -33.38 0.66
N MET A 518 28.66 -33.04 -0.63
CA MET A 518 29.22 -33.85 -1.70
C MET A 518 30.76 -33.91 -1.66
N GLU A 519 31.42 -32.77 -1.41
CA GLU A 519 32.88 -32.72 -1.24
C GLU A 519 33.40 -33.60 -0.08
N LYS A 520 32.58 -33.73 1.00
CA LYS A 520 32.90 -34.62 2.11
C LYS A 520 32.68 -36.10 1.79
N GLU A 521 31.69 -36.40 0.94
CA GLU A 521 31.40 -37.77 0.51
C GLU A 521 32.34 -38.25 -0.59
N GLU A 522 32.86 -37.38 -1.44
CA GLU A 522 33.90 -37.69 -2.45
C GLU A 522 35.32 -37.81 -1.88
N SER A 523 35.58 -37.32 -0.66
CA SER A 523 36.85 -37.53 0.01
C SER A 523 36.79 -38.89 0.73
N PRO A 524 37.30 -39.98 0.11
CA PRO A 524 37.43 -41.25 0.82
C PRO A 524 38.42 -41.03 1.96
N THR A 525 37.94 -41.26 3.15
CA THR A 525 38.73 -41.47 4.36
C THR A 525 40.18 -41.92 4.07
N ASP A 526 41.13 -40.99 4.15
CA ASP A 526 42.49 -41.38 4.35
C ASP A 526 42.71 -41.58 5.85
N ALA A 527 42.73 -42.88 6.13
CA ALA A 527 43.41 -43.58 7.21
C ALA A 527 43.66 -42.82 8.52
N THR A 528 42.96 -43.30 9.52
CA THR A 528 43.48 -43.56 10.85
C THR A 528 44.99 -43.57 10.93
N VAL A 529 45.55 -42.56 11.54
CA VAL A 529 46.82 -42.68 12.26
C VAL A 529 46.48 -42.37 13.72
N GLU A 530 46.31 -43.46 14.47
CA GLU A 530 46.40 -43.44 15.92
C GLU A 530 47.81 -42.97 16.29
N LEU A 531 47.92 -41.90 16.99
CA LEU A 531 49.05 -41.57 17.84
C LEU A 531 48.52 -41.33 19.23
N ASP A 532 48.73 -42.38 20.05
CA ASP A 532 48.74 -42.32 21.50
C ASP A 532 49.69 -41.24 21.97
N GLY A 533 49.36 -40.53 23.02
CA GLY A 533 50.29 -39.68 23.72
C GLY A 533 49.70 -38.70 24.71
N ASP A 534 49.42 -39.21 25.90
CA ASP A 534 49.60 -38.61 27.24
C ASP A 534 49.06 -37.24 27.62
N ASP A 535 48.19 -37.31 28.60
CA ASP A 535 48.06 -36.54 29.86
C ASP A 535 48.63 -35.12 29.93
N MET A 536 47.74 -34.17 30.15
CA MET A 536 47.93 -33.17 31.27
C MET A 536 46.61 -32.57 31.70
N GLU A 537 46.32 -32.76 32.97
CA GLU A 537 45.30 -32.04 33.76
C GLU A 537 45.61 -30.55 33.82
N GLY A 538 44.55 -29.74 33.84
CA GLY A 538 44.66 -28.31 34.10
C GLY A 538 43.30 -27.67 34.30
N SER A 539 42.90 -27.70 35.54
CA SER A 539 41.79 -27.02 36.26
C SER A 539 41.39 -25.65 35.76
N GLY A 540 40.03 -25.44 35.71
CA GLY A 540 39.35 -24.35 36.40
C GLY A 540 39.25 -23.01 35.68
N GLU A 541 38.07 -22.61 35.36
CA GLU A 541 37.35 -21.56 36.07
C GLU A 541 36.05 -21.22 35.32
N ASP A 542 34.99 -21.15 36.12
CA ASP A 542 33.66 -20.65 35.74
C ASP A 542 33.75 -19.20 35.23
N GLY A 543 33.06 -18.92 34.17
CA GLY A 543 32.82 -17.56 33.71
C GLY A 543 31.39 -17.43 33.18
N ASP A 544 30.45 -17.10 34.04
CA ASP A 544 29.13 -16.64 33.70
C ASP A 544 29.20 -15.52 32.67
N LEU A 545 28.59 -15.71 31.51
CA LEU A 545 28.29 -14.64 30.55
C LEU A 545 26.77 -14.37 30.59
N GLU A 546 26.39 -13.50 31.50
CA GLU A 546 25.15 -12.74 31.38
C GLU A 546 25.21 -11.91 30.08
N GLY A 547 24.36 -12.25 29.15
CA GLY A 547 24.12 -11.48 27.94
C GLY A 547 23.32 -10.23 28.26
N SER A 548 23.96 -9.09 28.21
CA SER A 548 23.33 -7.79 28.49
C SER A 548 22.47 -7.27 27.34
N ASP A 549 21.26 -6.87 27.69
CA ASP A 549 20.36 -5.99 26.95
C ASP A 549 20.98 -4.58 26.76
N SER A 550 21.91 -4.38 25.86
CA SER A 550 22.48 -3.04 25.62
C SER A 550 22.40 -2.55 24.15
N GLU A 551 21.80 -3.31 23.24
CA GLU A 551 21.66 -2.83 21.85
C GLU A 551 20.52 -1.85 21.59
N ALA A 552 19.56 -1.72 22.50
CA ALA A 552 18.43 -0.80 22.32
C ALA A 552 18.76 0.68 22.59
N ALA A 553 19.89 0.96 23.28
CA ALA A 553 20.27 2.33 23.67
C ALA A 553 21.23 3.01 22.68
N GLN A 554 21.83 2.29 21.74
CA GLN A 554 22.80 2.86 20.79
C GLN A 554 22.19 3.51 19.54
N TRP A 555 20.88 3.44 19.36
CA TRP A 555 20.23 3.92 18.15
C TRP A 555 19.69 5.35 18.23
N ALA A 556 19.76 6.01 19.40
CA ALA A 556 19.32 7.38 19.58
C ALA A 556 20.34 8.43 19.06
N ASP A 557 21.62 8.06 18.85
CA ASP A 557 22.68 9.00 18.47
C ASP A 557 23.09 8.97 16.99
N GLN A 558 22.41 8.19 16.12
CA GLN A 558 22.76 8.10 14.70
C GLN A 558 21.90 8.99 13.75
N GLU A 559 21.27 10.05 14.25
CA GLU A 559 20.71 11.11 13.39
C GLU A 559 21.76 11.92 12.61
N GLN A 560 23.05 11.68 12.85
CA GLN A 560 24.15 12.41 12.20
C GLN A 560 24.67 11.82 10.89
N TRP A 561 24.10 10.69 10.39
CA TRP A 561 24.61 10.05 9.17
C TRP A 561 23.86 10.38 7.89
N PHE A 562 22.70 11.00 7.99
CA PHE A 562 22.07 11.62 6.83
C PHE A 562 22.12 13.12 7.07
N GLY A 563 23.01 13.82 6.36
CA GLY A 563 23.17 15.29 6.43
C GLY A 563 21.90 16.04 6.04
N ILE A 564 20.90 16.05 6.92
CA ILE A 564 19.73 16.89 6.85
C ILE A 564 19.96 18.02 7.85
N PRO A 565 20.14 19.29 7.40
CA PRO A 565 20.24 20.41 8.31
C PRO A 565 18.93 20.56 9.07
N SER A 566 19.00 20.54 10.38
CA SER A 566 17.91 20.94 11.28
C SER A 566 17.56 22.40 11.04
N HIS A 567 16.38 22.68 10.52
CA HIS A 567 15.68 23.95 10.62
C HIS A 567 14.25 23.73 11.09
#